data_c517e0afe58504d68d347d426799525e
#
_entry.id   c517e0afe58504d68d347d426799525e
#
_cell.length_a   1.000
_cell.length_b   1.000
_cell.length_c   1.000
_cell.angle_alpha   90.00
_cell.angle_beta   90.00
_cell.angle_gamma   90.00
#
_symmetry.space_group_name_H-M   'P 1'
#
loop_
_entity.id
_entity.type
_entity.pdbx_description
1 polymer ?
#
loop_
_entity_poly.entity_id
_entity_poly.type
_entity_poly.pdbx_seq_one_letter_code
_entity_poly.pdbx_strand_id
1 'polypeptide(L)'
;MNKKEISIVKRMLGKGKGSMTQLNCCYIRQDGSVIAETKEDFVMLTDEEQEKYLTIFKKCLTGKEGKNQISIDFPLEAERSGHMQAMLYTWTQGFETPSEVYQRIIQSYTWDGDQFVILLGSGICNLPAKASDGTVLEDSENVYRFTICCICPVDLAGEGLVYSKEDTSFKAMEKKWTIQAPVNGFLFPSFHDGGSDIHSLLYFSKKELHAEFITYGLECGLPLSEKDQQEYFSAAIAEAFPDNYTLDTAAQVYQKVQEYIETEKETLDVKELQGLLKECGAKEERLKRIEEFPEQLSLHTQNIIDDKKYVIEGSGVKVQVNADSMDVLEYKQIDGRSYLCIPVDVGLKKDGLSLR
;
A
#
# COMPACT_ATOMS: atom_id res chain seq x y z
N MET A 1 -3.15 -7.05 -6.51
CA MET A 1 -2.12 -6.44 -7.43
C MET A 1 -0.78 -6.48 -6.76
N ASN A 2 0.23 -7.00 -7.45
CA ASN A 2 1.61 -7.03 -6.97
C ASN A 2 2.43 -5.82 -7.46
N LYS A 3 3.64 -5.69 -6.97
CA LYS A 3 4.55 -4.57 -7.27
C LYS A 3 4.86 -4.39 -8.76
N LYS A 4 4.93 -5.50 -9.52
CA LYS A 4 5.16 -5.48 -10.97
C LYS A 4 3.95 -4.90 -11.71
N GLU A 5 2.76 -5.34 -11.34
CA GLU A 5 1.47 -4.88 -11.90
C GLU A 5 1.22 -3.41 -11.60
N ILE A 6 1.45 -2.96 -10.36
CA ILE A 6 1.39 -1.55 -9.97
C ILE A 6 2.37 -0.72 -10.82
N SER A 7 3.59 -1.23 -11.06
CA SER A 7 4.59 -0.54 -11.89
C SER A 7 4.16 -0.43 -13.36
N ILE A 8 3.42 -1.40 -13.88
CA ILE A 8 2.84 -1.35 -15.23
C ILE A 8 1.83 -0.21 -15.30
N VAL A 9 0.86 -0.16 -14.38
CA VAL A 9 -0.15 0.90 -14.34
C VAL A 9 0.49 2.28 -14.18
N LYS A 10 1.51 2.43 -13.32
CA LYS A 10 2.28 3.69 -13.20
C LYS A 10 2.92 4.14 -14.51
N ARG A 11 3.42 3.21 -15.31
CA ARG A 11 3.99 3.54 -16.64
C ARG A 11 2.92 3.98 -17.63
N MET A 12 1.72 3.41 -17.55
CA MET A 12 0.57 3.83 -18.38
C MET A 12 0.19 5.28 -18.09
N LEU A 13 0.28 5.72 -16.83
CA LEU A 13 0.08 7.11 -16.40
C LEU A 13 1.29 8.02 -16.74
N GLY A 14 2.14 7.62 -17.68
CA GLY A 14 3.29 8.43 -18.14
C GLY A 14 2.87 9.58 -19.03
N LYS A 15 3.67 10.68 -19.00
CA LYS A 15 3.48 11.81 -19.92
C LYS A 15 3.49 11.34 -21.37
N GLY A 16 2.54 11.81 -22.17
CA GLY A 16 2.44 11.48 -23.60
C GLY A 16 1.93 10.06 -23.91
N LYS A 17 1.52 9.29 -22.90
CA LYS A 17 0.91 7.97 -23.12
C LYS A 17 -0.56 8.02 -23.55
N GLY A 18 -1.25 9.15 -23.31
CA GLY A 18 -2.65 9.34 -23.68
C GLY A 18 -3.64 8.38 -23.00
N SER A 19 -3.23 7.75 -21.89
CA SER A 19 -4.07 6.76 -21.21
C SER A 19 -5.21 7.36 -20.42
N MET A 20 -5.06 8.60 -19.92
CA MET A 20 -6.12 9.32 -19.21
C MET A 20 -7.05 10.00 -20.21
N THR A 21 -8.35 9.79 -20.04
CA THR A 21 -9.39 10.35 -20.92
C THR A 21 -10.18 11.46 -20.26
N GLN A 22 -10.52 11.30 -18.98
CA GLN A 22 -11.39 12.23 -18.27
C GLN A 22 -10.87 12.50 -16.86
N LEU A 23 -11.08 13.74 -16.41
CA LEU A 23 -10.84 14.18 -15.04
C LEU A 23 -12.12 14.78 -14.48
N ASN A 24 -12.55 14.27 -13.33
CA ASN A 24 -13.63 14.84 -12.54
C ASN A 24 -13.10 15.22 -11.17
N CYS A 25 -13.46 16.39 -10.66
CA CYS A 25 -13.02 16.89 -9.37
C CYS A 25 -14.22 17.31 -8.55
N CYS A 26 -14.25 16.91 -7.28
CA CYS A 26 -15.21 17.42 -6.30
C CYS A 26 -14.45 18.09 -5.16
N TYR A 27 -14.60 19.40 -5.03
CA TYR A 27 -13.98 20.21 -3.98
C TYR A 27 -14.97 20.41 -2.84
N ILE A 28 -14.56 20.04 -1.63
CA ILE A 28 -15.44 19.96 -0.45
C ILE A 28 -14.82 20.62 0.78
N ARG A 29 -15.68 21.02 1.74
CA ARG A 29 -15.29 21.41 3.10
C ARG A 29 -15.28 20.20 4.03
N GLN A 30 -14.74 20.39 5.22
CA GLN A 30 -14.70 19.39 6.28
C GLN A 30 -16.09 18.81 6.64
N ASP A 31 -17.13 19.63 6.57
CA ASP A 31 -18.52 19.22 6.85
C ASP A 31 -19.17 18.41 5.71
N GLY A 32 -18.40 18.10 4.65
CA GLY A 32 -18.89 17.40 3.47
C GLY A 32 -19.66 18.28 2.48
N SER A 33 -19.80 19.59 2.74
CA SER A 33 -20.47 20.50 1.80
C SER A 33 -19.61 20.70 0.55
N VAL A 34 -20.22 20.52 -0.62
CA VAL A 34 -19.57 20.69 -1.93
C VAL A 34 -19.36 22.16 -2.22
N ILE A 35 -18.13 22.55 -2.50
CA ILE A 35 -17.76 23.91 -2.94
C ILE A 35 -17.90 24.02 -4.46
N ALA A 36 -17.35 23.02 -5.19
CA ALA A 36 -17.39 22.98 -6.65
C ALA A 36 -17.22 21.54 -7.15
N GLU A 37 -17.88 21.25 -8.26
CA GLU A 37 -17.62 20.07 -9.08
C GLU A 37 -17.18 20.52 -10.48
N THR A 38 -16.15 19.87 -11.01
CA THR A 38 -15.66 20.10 -12.38
C THR A 38 -15.52 18.79 -13.13
N LYS A 39 -15.70 18.86 -14.44
CA LYS A 39 -15.51 17.75 -15.36
C LYS A 39 -14.77 18.26 -16.58
N GLU A 40 -13.66 17.63 -16.91
CA GLU A 40 -12.80 18.03 -18.00
C GLU A 40 -12.31 16.83 -18.80
N ASP A 41 -12.23 16.98 -20.09
CA ASP A 41 -11.51 16.03 -20.95
C ASP A 41 -10.02 16.19 -20.68
N PHE A 42 -9.38 15.14 -20.22
CA PHE A 42 -7.98 15.19 -19.77
C PHE A 42 -7.01 15.68 -20.86
N VAL A 43 -7.30 15.36 -22.11
CA VAL A 43 -6.49 15.78 -23.27
C VAL A 43 -6.59 17.30 -23.59
N MET A 44 -7.61 17.99 -23.06
CA MET A 44 -7.78 19.43 -23.24
C MET A 44 -7.03 20.27 -22.21
N LEU A 45 -6.54 19.63 -21.13
CA LEU A 45 -5.68 20.28 -20.16
C LEU A 45 -4.32 20.62 -20.76
N THR A 46 -3.70 21.69 -20.26
CA THR A 46 -2.32 22.01 -20.65
C THR A 46 -1.34 20.91 -20.24
N ASP A 47 -0.22 20.77 -20.92
CA ASP A 47 0.82 19.78 -20.60
C ASP A 47 1.28 19.87 -19.13
N GLU A 48 1.33 21.09 -18.58
CA GLU A 48 1.74 21.31 -17.18
C GLU A 48 0.67 20.82 -16.21
N GLU A 49 -0.61 21.08 -16.48
CA GLU A 49 -1.72 20.58 -15.65
C GLU A 49 -1.81 19.05 -15.71
N GLN A 50 -1.74 18.47 -16.92
CA GLN A 50 -1.70 17.01 -17.09
C GLN A 50 -0.59 16.37 -16.25
N GLU A 51 0.63 16.93 -16.29
CA GLU A 51 1.75 16.42 -15.55
C GLU A 51 1.56 16.48 -14.02
N LYS A 52 0.94 17.56 -13.52
CA LYS A 52 0.61 17.71 -12.10
C LYS A 52 -0.43 16.68 -11.65
N TYR A 53 -1.51 16.49 -12.38
CA TYR A 53 -2.53 15.48 -12.06
C TYR A 53 -1.96 14.06 -12.15
N LEU A 54 -1.20 13.74 -13.20
CA LEU A 54 -0.53 12.44 -13.32
C LEU A 54 0.43 12.17 -12.15
N THR A 55 1.09 13.21 -11.64
CA THR A 55 1.95 13.10 -10.47
C THR A 55 1.15 12.74 -9.21
N ILE A 56 -0.04 13.33 -9.02
CA ILE A 56 -0.93 13.02 -7.91
C ILE A 56 -1.41 11.56 -8.02
N PHE A 57 -1.91 11.16 -9.18
CA PHE A 57 -2.36 9.79 -9.42
C PHE A 57 -1.26 8.75 -9.20
N LYS A 58 -0.04 9.02 -9.66
CA LYS A 58 1.11 8.14 -9.38
C LYS A 58 1.48 8.02 -7.91
N LYS A 59 1.24 9.07 -7.11
CA LYS A 59 1.44 9.01 -5.65
C LYS A 59 0.44 8.06 -5.00
N CYS A 60 -0.80 8.03 -5.47
CA CYS A 60 -1.81 7.06 -5.03
C CYS A 60 -1.41 5.60 -5.31
N LEU A 61 -0.54 5.36 -6.29
CA LEU A 61 0.00 4.03 -6.61
C LEU A 61 1.40 3.80 -6.00
N THR A 62 1.80 4.58 -4.98
CA THR A 62 3.14 4.51 -4.40
C THR A 62 3.06 4.19 -2.92
N GLY A 63 3.84 3.20 -2.48
CA GLY A 63 3.90 2.79 -1.08
C GLY A 63 4.37 1.36 -0.94
N LYS A 64 4.36 0.86 0.29
CA LYS A 64 4.66 -0.53 0.62
C LYS A 64 3.42 -1.37 0.38
N GLU A 65 3.59 -2.46 -0.37
CA GLU A 65 2.56 -3.46 -0.59
C GLU A 65 2.13 -4.11 0.73
N GLY A 66 0.84 -4.41 0.86
CA GLY A 66 0.26 -4.93 2.10
C GLY A 66 0.09 -3.90 3.22
N LYS A 67 0.67 -2.68 3.09
CA LYS A 67 0.56 -1.60 4.07
C LYS A 67 -0.12 -0.36 3.48
N ASN A 68 0.51 0.24 2.47
CA ASN A 68 -0.03 1.44 1.80
C ASN A 68 -0.84 1.09 0.57
N GLN A 69 -0.52 -0.03 -0.08
CA GLN A 69 -1.14 -0.57 -1.27
C GLN A 69 -1.74 -1.93 -0.91
N ILE A 70 -3.05 -2.04 -0.89
CA ILE A 70 -3.76 -3.24 -0.45
C ILE A 70 -4.81 -3.60 -1.49
N SER A 71 -4.74 -4.81 -2.03
CA SER A 71 -5.81 -5.36 -2.86
C SER A 71 -6.97 -5.75 -1.97
N ILE A 72 -8.16 -5.27 -2.28
CA ILE A 72 -9.38 -5.54 -1.52
C ILE A 72 -10.44 -6.06 -2.48
N ASP A 73 -11.07 -7.17 -2.10
CA ASP A 73 -12.11 -7.80 -2.89
C ASP A 73 -13.49 -7.26 -2.53
N PHE A 74 -14.33 -7.11 -3.54
CA PHE A 74 -15.74 -6.82 -3.35
C PHE A 74 -16.50 -8.09 -2.99
N PRO A 75 -17.48 -8.01 -2.08
CA PRO A 75 -18.39 -9.14 -1.84
C PRO A 75 -19.27 -9.36 -3.08
N LEU A 76 -19.71 -10.60 -3.30
CA LEU A 76 -20.50 -10.98 -4.48
C LEU A 76 -21.80 -10.15 -4.65
N GLU A 77 -22.37 -9.67 -3.55
CA GLU A 77 -23.56 -8.82 -3.59
C GLU A 77 -23.28 -7.42 -4.18
N ALA A 78 -22.03 -6.96 -4.21
CA ALA A 78 -21.64 -5.64 -4.70
C ALA A 78 -21.77 -5.47 -6.23
N GLU A 79 -21.98 -6.57 -6.97
CA GLU A 79 -22.30 -6.52 -8.40
C GLU A 79 -23.71 -5.98 -8.70
N ARG A 80 -24.59 -5.91 -7.68
CA ARG A 80 -25.96 -5.42 -7.85
C ARG A 80 -26.00 -3.92 -8.06
N SER A 81 -26.97 -3.48 -8.83
CA SER A 81 -27.21 -2.04 -9.04
C SER A 81 -27.37 -1.29 -7.71
N GLY A 82 -26.74 -0.13 -7.59
CA GLY A 82 -26.73 0.71 -6.40
C GLY A 82 -25.55 0.48 -5.46
N HIS A 83 -24.74 -0.56 -5.68
CA HIS A 83 -23.51 -0.80 -4.94
C HIS A 83 -22.30 -0.10 -5.59
N MET A 84 -21.27 0.16 -4.79
CA MET A 84 -20.08 0.91 -5.23
C MET A 84 -19.37 0.24 -6.40
N GLN A 85 -19.20 -1.08 -6.39
CA GLN A 85 -18.59 -1.83 -7.49
C GLN A 85 -19.36 -1.61 -8.81
N ALA A 86 -20.68 -1.74 -8.78
CA ALA A 86 -21.51 -1.56 -9.96
C ALA A 86 -21.46 -0.10 -10.50
N MET A 87 -21.40 0.89 -9.61
CA MET A 87 -21.24 2.30 -9.98
C MET A 87 -19.87 2.54 -10.63
N LEU A 88 -18.79 2.05 -10.03
CA LEU A 88 -17.45 2.17 -10.58
C LEU A 88 -17.32 1.46 -11.93
N TYR A 89 -17.88 0.25 -12.05
CA TYR A 89 -17.90 -0.48 -13.32
C TYR A 89 -18.64 0.31 -14.41
N THR A 90 -19.85 0.79 -14.11
CA THR A 90 -20.66 1.58 -15.03
C THR A 90 -19.88 2.80 -15.51
N TRP A 91 -19.19 3.48 -14.62
CA TRP A 91 -18.38 4.63 -14.96
C TRP A 91 -17.16 4.27 -15.83
N THR A 92 -16.46 3.17 -15.56
CA THR A 92 -15.35 2.71 -16.42
C THR A 92 -15.80 2.38 -17.85
N GLN A 93 -17.09 2.09 -18.06
CA GLN A 93 -17.68 1.88 -19.39
C GLN A 93 -18.07 3.19 -20.10
N GLY A 94 -17.88 4.34 -19.45
CA GLY A 94 -18.16 5.66 -20.03
C GLY A 94 -19.55 6.23 -19.70
N PHE A 95 -20.31 5.59 -18.80
CA PHE A 95 -21.57 6.13 -18.29
C PHE A 95 -21.33 7.04 -17.08
N GLU A 96 -22.13 8.09 -16.95
CA GLU A 96 -21.90 9.11 -15.91
C GLU A 96 -22.51 8.71 -14.57
N THR A 97 -21.65 8.54 -13.53
CA THR A 97 -22.08 8.37 -12.14
C THR A 97 -21.17 9.09 -11.12
N PRO A 98 -20.36 10.14 -11.50
CA PRO A 98 -19.41 10.75 -10.56
C PRO A 98 -20.06 11.31 -9.31
N SER A 99 -21.23 11.96 -9.42
CA SER A 99 -21.95 12.56 -8.28
C SER A 99 -22.39 11.52 -7.25
N GLU A 100 -22.82 10.33 -7.68
CA GLU A 100 -23.19 9.25 -6.77
C GLU A 100 -21.94 8.68 -6.06
N VAL A 101 -20.82 8.54 -6.77
CA VAL A 101 -19.54 8.12 -6.20
C VAL A 101 -19.05 9.15 -5.18
N TYR A 102 -19.10 10.45 -5.49
CA TYR A 102 -18.75 11.51 -4.56
C TYR A 102 -19.59 11.48 -3.27
N GLN A 103 -20.90 11.39 -3.42
CA GLN A 103 -21.81 11.31 -2.27
C GLN A 103 -21.48 10.13 -1.36
N ARG A 104 -21.20 8.96 -1.94
CA ARG A 104 -20.81 7.77 -1.20
C ARG A 104 -19.50 7.98 -0.44
N ILE A 105 -18.49 8.55 -1.09
CA ILE A 105 -17.21 8.89 -0.46
C ILE A 105 -17.43 9.91 0.68
N ILE A 106 -18.14 11.01 0.40
CA ILE A 106 -18.38 12.09 1.38
C ILE A 106 -19.08 11.57 2.64
N GLN A 107 -20.05 10.68 2.49
CA GLN A 107 -20.83 10.13 3.61
C GLN A 107 -20.05 9.13 4.47
N SER A 108 -19.05 8.46 3.90
CA SER A 108 -18.30 7.39 4.55
C SER A 108 -16.89 7.77 5.00
N TYR A 109 -16.42 8.95 4.59
CA TYR A 109 -15.06 9.38 4.91
C TYR A 109 -15.05 10.38 6.06
N THR A 110 -14.19 10.15 7.07
CA THR A 110 -13.96 11.09 8.16
C THR A 110 -12.88 12.08 7.74
N TRP A 111 -13.25 13.36 7.66
CA TRP A 111 -12.40 14.43 7.18
C TRP A 111 -11.57 15.03 8.32
N ASP A 112 -10.24 14.91 8.21
CA ASP A 112 -9.28 15.50 9.13
C ASP A 112 -8.53 16.64 8.42
N GLY A 113 -9.09 17.86 8.52
CA GLY A 113 -8.60 19.07 7.85
C GLY A 113 -9.76 19.93 7.34
N ASP A 114 -9.47 21.16 6.89
CA ASP A 114 -10.50 22.15 6.54
C ASP A 114 -11.16 21.91 5.18
N GLN A 115 -10.37 21.49 4.20
CA GLN A 115 -10.82 21.35 2.81
C GLN A 115 -10.13 20.17 2.12
N PHE A 116 -10.87 19.55 1.20
CA PHE A 116 -10.38 18.39 0.44
C PHE A 116 -10.85 18.45 -1.00
N VAL A 117 -10.14 17.76 -1.87
CA VAL A 117 -10.59 17.47 -3.22
C VAL A 117 -10.57 15.96 -3.45
N ILE A 118 -11.67 15.46 -4.02
CA ILE A 118 -11.77 14.11 -4.54
C ILE A 118 -11.52 14.23 -6.05
N LEU A 119 -10.40 13.65 -6.49
CA LEU A 119 -10.04 13.57 -7.89
C LEU A 119 -10.41 12.18 -8.41
N LEU A 120 -11.22 12.13 -9.44
CA LEU A 120 -11.60 10.91 -10.15
C LEU A 120 -11.08 11.00 -11.58
N GLY A 121 -10.04 10.23 -11.87
CA GLY A 121 -9.50 10.10 -13.22
C GLY A 121 -9.98 8.80 -13.87
N SER A 122 -10.45 8.83 -15.11
CA SER A 122 -10.70 7.63 -15.90
C SER A 122 -9.76 7.54 -17.09
N GLY A 123 -9.45 6.31 -17.48
CA GLY A 123 -8.50 6.07 -18.56
C GLY A 123 -8.69 4.73 -19.25
N ILE A 124 -8.01 4.61 -20.39
CA ILE A 124 -8.03 3.42 -21.24
C ILE A 124 -6.60 3.13 -21.68
N CYS A 125 -6.16 1.89 -21.51
CA CYS A 125 -4.86 1.43 -21.98
C CYS A 125 -5.01 0.16 -22.81
N ASN A 126 -4.31 0.13 -23.94
CA ASN A 126 -4.13 -1.09 -24.72
C ASN A 126 -2.87 -1.80 -24.23
N LEU A 127 -2.99 -3.04 -23.91
CA LEU A 127 -1.92 -3.89 -23.40
C LEU A 127 -1.73 -5.07 -24.34
N PRO A 128 -0.48 -5.47 -24.63
CA PRO A 128 -0.27 -6.70 -25.37
C PRO A 128 -0.84 -7.88 -24.58
N ALA A 129 -1.67 -8.67 -25.22
CA ALA A 129 -2.20 -9.89 -24.63
C ALA A 129 -1.08 -10.91 -24.43
N LYS A 130 -1.17 -11.69 -23.35
CA LYS A 130 -0.26 -12.81 -23.08
C LYS A 130 -1.00 -14.11 -23.25
N ALA A 131 -0.36 -15.09 -23.86
CA ALA A 131 -0.84 -16.48 -23.86
C ALA A 131 -0.68 -17.10 -22.46
N SER A 132 -1.34 -18.23 -22.23
CA SER A 132 -1.28 -18.96 -20.96
C SER A 132 0.12 -19.41 -20.53
N ASP A 133 1.06 -19.46 -21.47
CA ASP A 133 2.48 -19.75 -21.24
C ASP A 133 3.35 -18.49 -20.98
N GLY A 134 2.71 -17.30 -20.92
CA GLY A 134 3.36 -16.01 -20.72
C GLY A 134 3.93 -15.36 -21.99
N THR A 135 3.78 -15.99 -23.16
CA THR A 135 4.25 -15.43 -24.46
C THR A 135 3.39 -14.23 -24.83
N VAL A 136 4.00 -13.13 -25.23
CA VAL A 136 3.29 -11.94 -25.72
C VAL A 136 2.73 -12.22 -27.11
N LEU A 137 1.43 -12.02 -27.27
CA LEU A 137 0.74 -12.16 -28.55
C LEU A 137 0.82 -10.83 -29.29
N GLU A 138 1.61 -10.75 -30.37
CA GLU A 138 1.88 -9.49 -31.11
C GLU A 138 0.62 -8.88 -31.75
N ASP A 139 -0.38 -9.69 -32.08
CA ASP A 139 -1.60 -9.27 -32.81
C ASP A 139 -2.85 -9.15 -31.93
N SER A 140 -2.75 -9.31 -30.59
CA SER A 140 -3.91 -9.20 -29.71
C SER A 140 -3.65 -8.21 -28.56
N GLU A 141 -4.59 -7.27 -28.40
CA GLU A 141 -4.54 -6.26 -27.35
C GLU A 141 -5.68 -6.50 -26.34
N ASN A 142 -5.32 -6.48 -25.07
CA ASN A 142 -6.29 -6.38 -23.99
C ASN A 142 -6.54 -4.92 -23.66
N VAL A 143 -7.80 -4.52 -23.64
CA VAL A 143 -8.19 -3.16 -23.28
C VAL A 143 -8.39 -3.10 -21.77
N TYR A 144 -7.52 -2.37 -21.07
CA TYR A 144 -7.68 -2.07 -19.65
C TYR A 144 -8.34 -0.70 -19.50
N ARG A 145 -9.61 -0.70 -19.05
CA ARG A 145 -10.36 0.51 -18.67
C ARG A 145 -10.29 0.65 -17.16
N PHE A 146 -9.92 1.82 -16.67
CA PHE A 146 -9.72 2.02 -15.24
C PHE A 146 -10.22 3.39 -14.76
N THR A 147 -10.46 3.44 -13.48
CA THR A 147 -10.72 4.62 -12.68
C THR A 147 -9.74 4.70 -11.55
N ILE A 148 -9.15 5.86 -11.34
CA ILE A 148 -8.30 6.16 -10.19
C ILE A 148 -8.90 7.29 -9.38
N CYS A 149 -9.10 7.04 -8.09
CA CYS A 149 -9.58 8.02 -7.12
C CYS A 149 -8.44 8.48 -6.23
N CYS A 150 -8.32 9.78 -6.01
CA CYS A 150 -7.41 10.36 -5.02
C CYS A 150 -8.17 11.31 -4.11
N ILE A 151 -8.09 11.09 -2.80
CA ILE A 151 -8.57 12.00 -1.77
C ILE A 151 -7.38 12.82 -1.30
N CYS A 152 -7.41 14.13 -1.59
CA CYS A 152 -6.29 15.03 -1.36
C CYS A 152 -6.71 16.17 -0.44
N PRO A 153 -5.97 16.45 0.66
CA PRO A 153 -6.12 17.70 1.41
C PRO A 153 -5.84 18.91 0.52
N VAL A 154 -6.46 20.02 0.83
CA VAL A 154 -6.21 21.31 0.17
C VAL A 154 -5.78 22.32 1.22
N ASP A 155 -4.55 22.76 1.14
CA ASP A 155 -3.94 23.68 2.09
C ASP A 155 -3.65 25.03 1.48
N LEU A 156 -3.69 26.07 2.32
CA LEU A 156 -3.31 27.41 1.91
C LEU A 156 -1.78 27.51 1.85
N ALA A 157 -1.23 27.48 0.66
CA ALA A 157 0.20 27.54 0.38
C ALA A 157 0.62 28.89 -0.20
N GLY A 158 1.87 29.28 0.00
CA GLY A 158 2.47 30.49 -0.54
C GLY A 158 2.79 31.50 0.54
N GLU A 159 3.81 31.23 1.35
CA GLU A 159 4.44 32.20 2.26
C GLU A 159 5.82 32.58 1.75
N GLY A 160 6.12 33.88 1.72
CA GLY A 160 7.45 34.37 1.39
C GLY A 160 7.46 35.52 0.39
N LEU A 161 8.66 35.84 -0.07
CA LEU A 161 8.90 36.82 -1.12
C LEU A 161 9.29 36.12 -2.42
N VAL A 162 8.63 36.48 -3.49
CA VAL A 162 8.88 35.97 -4.85
C VAL A 162 9.48 37.10 -5.69
N TYR A 163 10.53 36.79 -6.46
CA TYR A 163 11.09 37.75 -7.41
C TYR A 163 10.18 37.86 -8.66
N SER A 164 9.61 39.06 -8.86
CA SER A 164 8.87 39.39 -10.08
C SER A 164 9.86 39.91 -11.15
N LYS A 165 9.96 39.18 -12.24
CA LYS A 165 10.79 39.60 -13.39
C LYS A 165 10.24 40.85 -14.07
N GLU A 166 8.92 41.04 -14.06
CA GLU A 166 8.22 42.17 -14.67
C GLU A 166 8.54 43.48 -13.95
N ASP A 167 8.55 43.45 -12.61
CA ASP A 167 8.77 44.62 -11.79
C ASP A 167 10.22 44.74 -11.28
N THR A 168 11.05 43.78 -11.59
CA THR A 168 12.44 43.70 -11.10
C THR A 168 12.57 43.89 -9.58
N SER A 169 11.60 43.33 -8.83
CA SER A 169 11.47 43.51 -7.39
C SER A 169 10.99 42.26 -6.68
N PHE A 170 11.16 42.18 -5.37
CA PHE A 170 10.60 41.15 -4.53
C PHE A 170 9.22 41.58 -4.04
N LYS A 171 8.23 40.70 -4.24
CA LYS A 171 6.85 40.91 -3.80
C LYS A 171 6.40 39.78 -2.88
N ALA A 172 5.46 40.06 -1.97
CA ALA A 172 4.83 39.03 -1.17
C ALA A 172 4.11 38.03 -2.10
N MET A 173 4.33 36.75 -1.87
CA MET A 173 3.61 35.67 -2.56
C MET A 173 2.17 35.64 -2.06
N GLU A 174 1.20 35.64 -2.98
CA GLU A 174 -0.20 35.46 -2.64
C GLU A 174 -0.45 34.02 -2.20
N LYS A 175 -1.13 33.86 -1.06
CA LYS A 175 -1.56 32.53 -0.59
C LYS A 175 -2.63 31.97 -1.54
N LYS A 176 -2.44 30.74 -1.98
CA LYS A 176 -3.40 30.03 -2.83
C LYS A 176 -3.72 28.66 -2.25
N TRP A 177 -4.99 28.27 -2.37
CA TRP A 177 -5.41 26.92 -2.03
C TRP A 177 -4.76 25.92 -3.00
N THR A 178 -3.98 25.01 -2.46
CA THR A 178 -3.12 24.10 -3.23
C THR A 178 -3.42 22.66 -2.85
N ILE A 179 -3.66 21.83 -3.85
CA ILE A 179 -3.90 20.39 -3.67
C ILE A 179 -2.61 19.72 -3.21
N GLN A 180 -2.70 19.01 -2.10
CA GLN A 180 -1.61 18.26 -1.51
C GLN A 180 -1.55 16.83 -2.07
N ALA A 181 -0.53 16.07 -1.65
CA ALA A 181 -0.44 14.66 -1.99
C ALA A 181 -1.64 13.87 -1.43
N PRO A 182 -2.13 12.83 -2.12
CA PRO A 182 -3.26 12.05 -1.67
C PRO A 182 -2.97 11.38 -0.32
N VAL A 183 -3.98 11.34 0.54
CA VAL A 183 -3.95 10.64 1.82
C VAL A 183 -4.64 9.29 1.74
N ASN A 184 -5.65 9.18 0.88
CA ASN A 184 -6.37 7.96 0.54
C ASN A 184 -6.73 7.94 -0.94
N GLY A 185 -7.14 6.78 -1.42
CA GLY A 185 -7.62 6.60 -2.78
C GLY A 185 -7.72 5.15 -3.17
N PHE A 186 -8.05 4.91 -4.42
CA PHE A 186 -8.12 3.56 -4.99
C PHE A 186 -7.94 3.57 -6.51
N LEU A 187 -7.57 2.43 -7.04
CA LEU A 187 -7.60 2.11 -8.47
C LEU A 187 -8.61 0.97 -8.69
N PHE A 188 -9.54 1.14 -9.62
CA PHE A 188 -10.54 0.14 -10.00
C PHE A 188 -10.66 0.04 -11.53
N PRO A 189 -10.84 -1.15 -12.07
CA PRO A 189 -10.63 -2.46 -11.45
C PRO A 189 -9.15 -2.72 -11.15
N SER A 190 -8.86 -3.73 -10.34
CA SER A 190 -7.51 -4.22 -10.17
C SER A 190 -6.96 -4.77 -11.48
N PHE A 191 -5.63 -4.78 -11.59
CA PHE A 191 -4.93 -5.26 -12.78
C PHE A 191 -4.12 -6.50 -12.42
N HIS A 192 -4.54 -7.66 -12.93
CA HIS A 192 -3.89 -8.95 -12.68
C HIS A 192 -3.57 -9.67 -14.00
N ASP A 193 -2.38 -10.24 -14.10
CA ASP A 193 -1.91 -11.06 -15.22
C ASP A 193 -2.19 -10.47 -16.62
N GLY A 194 -2.14 -9.15 -16.73
CA GLY A 194 -2.39 -8.45 -18.00
C GLY A 194 -3.87 -8.21 -18.31
N GLY A 195 -4.78 -8.45 -17.35
CA GLY A 195 -6.21 -8.25 -17.48
C GLY A 195 -6.84 -7.39 -16.38
N SER A 196 -8.12 -7.07 -16.55
CA SER A 196 -8.93 -6.36 -15.56
C SER A 196 -9.59 -7.34 -14.62
N ASP A 197 -9.44 -7.16 -13.32
CA ASP A 197 -10.22 -7.88 -12.31
C ASP A 197 -11.25 -6.94 -11.68
N ILE A 198 -12.49 -7.05 -12.12
CA ILE A 198 -13.61 -6.22 -11.66
C ILE A 198 -14.10 -6.57 -10.26
N HIS A 199 -13.65 -7.70 -9.70
CA HIS A 199 -14.04 -8.15 -8.36
C HIS A 199 -13.13 -7.57 -7.27
N SER A 200 -12.06 -6.89 -7.65
CA SER A 200 -11.13 -6.29 -6.72
C SER A 200 -10.72 -4.86 -7.11
N LEU A 201 -10.24 -4.11 -6.13
CA LEU A 201 -9.62 -2.81 -6.29
C LEU A 201 -8.28 -2.75 -5.56
N LEU A 202 -7.40 -1.86 -5.98
CA LEU A 202 -6.20 -1.52 -5.25
C LEU A 202 -6.50 -0.29 -4.40
N TYR A 203 -6.58 -0.47 -3.09
CA TYR A 203 -6.75 0.60 -2.12
C TYR A 203 -5.41 1.22 -1.75
N PHE A 204 -5.40 2.53 -1.58
CA PHE A 204 -4.25 3.29 -1.10
C PHE A 204 -4.56 4.02 0.20
N SER A 205 -3.67 3.90 1.18
CA SER A 205 -3.64 4.75 2.36
C SER A 205 -2.22 5.21 2.67
N LYS A 206 -2.07 6.50 2.96
CA LYS A 206 -0.76 7.08 3.33
C LYS A 206 -0.33 6.68 4.74
N LYS A 207 -1.28 6.50 5.66
CA LYS A 207 -1.02 6.19 7.06
C LYS A 207 -1.73 4.89 7.47
N GLU A 208 -2.89 5.01 8.09
CA GLU A 208 -3.71 3.92 8.59
C GLU A 208 -4.89 3.64 7.66
N LEU A 209 -5.46 2.43 7.78
CA LEU A 209 -6.66 2.07 7.05
C LEU A 209 -7.85 2.93 7.53
N HIS A 210 -8.59 3.48 6.58
CA HIS A 210 -9.81 4.19 6.88
C HIS A 210 -10.99 3.22 6.87
N ALA A 211 -11.28 2.62 8.03
CA ALA A 211 -12.23 1.51 8.16
C ALA A 211 -13.64 1.84 7.63
N GLU A 212 -14.18 3.02 8.00
CA GLU A 212 -15.52 3.45 7.55
C GLU A 212 -15.59 3.62 6.04
N PHE A 213 -14.56 4.21 5.44
CA PHE A 213 -14.50 4.37 3.98
C PHE A 213 -14.41 3.02 3.26
N ILE A 214 -13.63 2.07 3.77
CA ILE A 214 -13.53 0.73 3.18
C ILE A 214 -14.86 0.00 3.32
N THR A 215 -15.45 -0.01 4.53
CA THR A 215 -16.64 -0.83 4.83
C THR A 215 -17.92 -0.24 4.26
N TYR A 216 -18.13 1.07 4.40
CA TYR A 216 -19.38 1.71 4.01
C TYR A 216 -19.29 2.46 2.67
N GLY A 217 -18.11 3.04 2.36
CA GLY A 217 -17.87 3.76 1.12
C GLY A 217 -17.62 2.84 -0.04
N LEU A 218 -16.65 1.95 0.11
CA LEU A 218 -16.29 0.98 -0.92
C LEU A 218 -17.11 -0.31 -0.84
N GLU A 219 -17.79 -0.56 0.30
CA GLU A 219 -18.57 -1.78 0.57
C GLU A 219 -17.73 -3.05 0.52
N CYS A 220 -16.47 -2.94 0.92
CA CYS A 220 -15.51 -4.04 0.96
C CYS A 220 -15.29 -4.56 2.38
N GLY A 221 -14.79 -5.79 2.48
CA GLY A 221 -14.29 -6.33 3.75
C GLY A 221 -13.06 -5.54 4.23
N LEU A 222 -13.01 -5.25 5.54
CA LEU A 222 -11.85 -4.56 6.11
C LEU A 222 -10.64 -5.51 6.12
N PRO A 223 -9.54 -5.20 5.43
CA PRO A 223 -8.33 -6.00 5.49
C PRO A 223 -7.63 -5.84 6.84
N LEU A 224 -6.81 -6.83 7.22
CA LEU A 224 -5.97 -6.73 8.41
C LEU A 224 -4.94 -5.61 8.26
N SER A 225 -4.82 -4.76 9.27
CA SER A 225 -3.76 -3.76 9.31
C SER A 225 -2.37 -4.42 9.46
N GLU A 226 -1.29 -3.70 9.12
CA GLU A 226 0.08 -4.19 9.37
C GLU A 226 0.25 -4.62 10.84
N LYS A 227 -0.29 -3.84 11.77
CA LYS A 227 -0.22 -4.13 13.21
C LYS A 227 -0.96 -5.41 13.58
N ASP A 228 -2.18 -5.59 13.09
CA ASP A 228 -2.95 -6.81 13.36
C ASP A 228 -2.24 -8.05 12.80
N GLN A 229 -1.65 -7.94 11.60
CA GLN A 229 -0.87 -9.02 11.00
C GLN A 229 0.36 -9.38 11.83
N GLN A 230 1.08 -8.38 12.39
CA GLN A 230 2.21 -8.61 13.31
C GLN A 230 1.75 -9.24 14.63
N GLU A 231 0.59 -8.84 15.15
CA GLU A 231 0.00 -9.43 16.35
C GLU A 231 -0.36 -10.91 16.12
N TYR A 232 -1.02 -11.25 14.99
CA TYR A 232 -1.30 -12.64 14.64
C TYR A 232 -0.04 -13.47 14.45
N PHE A 233 0.97 -12.94 13.76
CA PHE A 233 2.25 -13.61 13.58
C PHE A 233 2.97 -13.86 14.90
N SER A 234 3.00 -12.85 15.77
CA SER A 234 3.59 -12.98 17.12
C SER A 234 2.85 -13.98 17.98
N ALA A 235 1.52 -14.01 17.92
CA ALA A 235 0.70 -14.99 18.62
C ALA A 235 0.97 -16.41 18.09
N ALA A 236 1.11 -16.60 16.79
CA ALA A 236 1.46 -17.90 16.20
C ALA A 236 2.82 -18.40 16.68
N ILE A 237 3.82 -17.53 16.75
CA ILE A 237 5.15 -17.87 17.30
C ILE A 237 5.04 -18.26 18.78
N ALA A 238 4.30 -17.50 19.58
CA ALA A 238 4.12 -17.77 21.01
C ALA A 238 3.42 -19.13 21.25
N GLU A 239 2.43 -19.48 20.43
CA GLU A 239 1.76 -20.79 20.49
C GLU A 239 2.69 -21.94 20.04
N ALA A 240 3.48 -21.71 18.99
CA ALA A 240 4.40 -22.70 18.45
C ALA A 240 5.58 -23.01 19.39
N PHE A 241 6.10 -21.98 20.08
CA PHE A 241 7.33 -22.05 20.89
C PHE A 241 7.16 -21.49 22.31
N PRO A 242 6.21 -21.96 23.13
CA PRO A 242 5.87 -21.33 24.41
C PRO A 242 7.04 -21.32 25.42
N ASP A 243 7.91 -22.30 25.38
CA ASP A 243 8.99 -22.49 26.37
C ASP A 243 10.38 -22.47 25.73
N ASN A 244 10.49 -22.47 24.41
CA ASN A 244 11.74 -22.69 23.68
C ASN A 244 11.97 -21.74 22.50
N TYR A 245 11.41 -20.53 22.55
CA TYR A 245 11.70 -19.49 21.58
C TYR A 245 13.07 -18.89 21.86
N THR A 246 14.09 -19.52 21.29
CA THR A 246 15.50 -19.11 21.43
C THR A 246 15.88 -18.09 20.36
N LEU A 247 17.04 -17.46 20.51
CA LEU A 247 17.58 -16.57 19.49
C LEU A 247 17.78 -17.29 18.14
N ASP A 248 18.24 -18.55 18.19
CA ASP A 248 18.42 -19.36 16.98
C ASP A 248 17.09 -19.66 16.29
N THR A 249 16.04 -19.98 17.07
CA THR A 249 14.69 -20.18 16.52
C THR A 249 14.16 -18.88 15.92
N ALA A 250 14.37 -17.74 16.59
CA ALA A 250 13.96 -16.44 16.08
C ALA A 250 14.66 -16.08 14.76
N ALA A 251 15.96 -16.36 14.67
CA ALA A 251 16.75 -16.16 13.46
C ALA A 251 16.27 -17.07 12.31
N GLN A 252 15.98 -18.35 12.59
CA GLN A 252 15.42 -19.27 11.58
C GLN A 252 14.07 -18.83 11.06
N VAL A 253 13.14 -18.41 11.94
CA VAL A 253 11.83 -17.89 11.54
C VAL A 253 11.99 -16.64 10.66
N TYR A 254 12.86 -15.72 11.06
CA TYR A 254 13.14 -14.51 10.29
C TYR A 254 13.71 -14.84 8.89
N GLN A 255 14.71 -15.71 8.81
CA GLN A 255 15.31 -16.14 7.55
C GLN A 255 14.31 -16.81 6.62
N LYS A 256 13.42 -17.66 7.15
CA LYS A 256 12.38 -18.31 6.36
C LYS A 256 11.38 -17.31 5.77
N VAL A 257 10.99 -16.29 6.54
CA VAL A 257 10.12 -15.23 6.00
C VAL A 257 10.86 -14.41 4.94
N GLN A 258 12.18 -14.14 5.13
CA GLN A 258 12.97 -13.47 4.09
C GLN A 258 13.04 -14.29 2.80
N GLU A 259 13.26 -15.61 2.87
CA GLU A 259 13.23 -16.50 1.70
C GLU A 259 11.89 -16.37 0.93
N TYR A 260 10.76 -16.25 1.65
CA TYR A 260 9.46 -16.03 1.03
C TYR A 260 9.36 -14.67 0.34
N ILE A 261 9.88 -13.60 0.97
CA ILE A 261 9.93 -12.28 0.35
C ILE A 261 10.80 -12.28 -0.91
N GLU A 262 11.96 -12.93 -0.89
CA GLU A 262 12.87 -13.05 -2.03
C GLU A 262 12.27 -13.87 -3.19
N THR A 263 11.49 -14.90 -2.87
CA THR A 263 10.78 -15.72 -3.87
C THR A 263 9.45 -15.10 -4.32
N GLU A 264 9.20 -13.84 -3.95
CA GLU A 264 7.97 -13.10 -4.30
C GLU A 264 6.69 -13.76 -3.78
N LYS A 265 6.76 -14.55 -2.70
CA LYS A 265 5.58 -15.07 -2.02
C LYS A 265 4.95 -13.96 -1.17
N GLU A 266 3.86 -13.42 -1.64
CA GLU A 266 3.24 -12.20 -1.07
C GLU A 266 2.55 -12.46 0.26
N THR A 267 1.84 -13.56 0.41
CA THR A 267 1.02 -13.86 1.58
C THR A 267 1.24 -15.27 2.13
N LEU A 268 0.91 -15.45 3.41
CA LEU A 268 0.88 -16.72 4.11
C LEU A 268 -0.52 -16.95 4.67
N ASP A 269 -1.16 -18.04 4.28
CA ASP A 269 -2.36 -18.54 4.96
C ASP A 269 -2.00 -19.28 6.25
N VAL A 270 -3.03 -19.76 6.98
CA VAL A 270 -2.84 -20.49 8.24
C VAL A 270 -2.00 -21.75 8.06
N LYS A 271 -2.21 -22.50 6.96
CA LYS A 271 -1.50 -23.76 6.68
C LYS A 271 -0.03 -23.51 6.33
N GLU A 272 0.23 -22.48 5.56
CA GLU A 272 1.56 -22.07 5.17
C GLU A 272 2.35 -21.53 6.36
N LEU A 273 1.68 -20.77 7.25
CA LEU A 273 2.25 -20.32 8.51
C LEU A 273 2.62 -21.50 9.42
N GLN A 274 1.75 -22.50 9.54
CA GLN A 274 2.07 -23.75 10.26
C GLN A 274 3.26 -24.49 9.64
N GLY A 275 3.31 -24.57 8.30
CA GLY A 275 4.42 -25.16 7.56
C GLY A 275 5.75 -24.49 7.88
N LEU A 276 5.78 -23.15 7.84
CA LEU A 276 6.95 -22.34 8.18
C LEU A 276 7.43 -22.64 9.62
N LEU A 277 6.50 -22.58 10.59
CA LEU A 277 6.85 -22.78 11.99
C LEU A 277 7.29 -24.25 12.27
N LYS A 278 6.73 -25.23 11.54
CA LYS A 278 7.16 -26.63 11.60
C LYS A 278 8.59 -26.80 11.11
N GLU A 279 8.98 -26.15 10.01
CA GLU A 279 10.34 -26.15 9.49
C GLU A 279 11.33 -25.51 10.48
N CYS A 280 10.88 -24.56 11.30
CA CYS A 280 11.66 -23.95 12.36
C CYS A 280 11.65 -24.75 13.69
N GLY A 281 11.11 -25.98 13.69
CA GLY A 281 11.18 -26.90 14.83
C GLY A 281 9.97 -26.89 15.76
N ALA A 282 8.84 -26.27 15.38
CA ALA A 282 7.61 -26.32 16.16
C ALA A 282 7.02 -27.75 16.19
N LYS A 283 6.48 -28.16 17.34
CA LYS A 283 5.84 -29.46 17.53
C LYS A 283 4.44 -29.48 16.93
N GLU A 284 4.03 -30.56 16.29
CA GLU A 284 2.71 -30.70 15.66
C GLU A 284 1.54 -30.46 16.62
N GLU A 285 1.67 -30.88 17.88
CA GLU A 285 0.63 -30.62 18.90
C GLU A 285 0.40 -29.15 19.16
N ARG A 286 1.44 -28.31 19.03
CA ARG A 286 1.37 -26.87 19.20
C ARG A 286 0.79 -26.18 17.98
N LEU A 287 1.14 -26.66 16.78
CA LEU A 287 0.63 -26.12 15.52
C LEU A 287 -0.90 -26.27 15.38
N LYS A 288 -1.50 -27.29 16.00
CA LYS A 288 -2.98 -27.44 16.02
C LYS A 288 -3.71 -26.27 16.65
N ARG A 289 -3.09 -25.55 17.58
CA ARG A 289 -3.71 -24.35 18.18
C ARG A 289 -3.78 -23.18 17.21
N ILE A 290 -2.90 -23.15 16.21
CA ILE A 290 -2.92 -22.15 15.15
C ILE A 290 -4.10 -22.40 14.18
N GLU A 291 -4.66 -23.63 14.14
CA GLU A 291 -5.89 -23.94 13.39
C GLU A 291 -7.13 -23.21 13.92
N GLU A 292 -7.08 -22.70 15.18
CA GLU A 292 -8.13 -21.89 15.78
C GLU A 292 -8.15 -20.43 15.25
N PHE A 293 -7.12 -20.03 14.50
CA PHE A 293 -7.07 -18.72 13.85
C PHE A 293 -8.11 -18.65 12.72
N PRO A 294 -8.59 -17.44 12.37
CA PRO A 294 -9.58 -17.29 11.31
C PRO A 294 -9.14 -17.98 10.01
N GLU A 295 -10.01 -18.79 9.41
CA GLU A 295 -9.70 -19.49 8.15
C GLU A 295 -9.30 -18.55 7.00
N GLN A 296 -9.82 -17.31 7.04
CA GLN A 296 -9.51 -16.27 6.06
C GLN A 296 -8.24 -15.47 6.40
N LEU A 297 -7.51 -15.89 7.45
CA LEU A 297 -6.27 -15.21 7.83
C LEU A 297 -5.26 -15.29 6.68
N SER A 298 -4.85 -14.14 6.20
CA SER A 298 -3.79 -13.99 5.20
C SER A 298 -2.81 -12.91 5.68
N LEU A 299 -1.58 -13.31 5.95
CA LEU A 299 -0.53 -12.44 6.45
C LEU A 299 0.41 -12.05 5.31
N HIS A 300 0.56 -10.77 5.05
CA HIS A 300 1.50 -10.29 4.04
C HIS A 300 2.93 -10.44 4.56
N THR A 301 3.78 -11.16 3.83
CA THR A 301 5.15 -11.48 4.25
C THR A 301 5.97 -10.24 4.60
N GLN A 302 5.79 -9.16 3.85
CA GLN A 302 6.45 -7.89 4.10
C GLN A 302 5.95 -7.13 5.34
N ASN A 303 4.78 -7.50 5.90
CA ASN A 303 4.23 -6.83 7.08
C ASN A 303 4.66 -7.51 8.38
N ILE A 304 4.96 -8.80 8.36
CA ILE A 304 5.25 -9.59 9.56
C ILE A 304 6.69 -9.50 10.03
N ILE A 305 7.63 -9.08 9.15
CA ILE A 305 9.02 -8.76 9.53
C ILE A 305 9.48 -7.46 8.86
N ASP A 306 10.54 -6.84 9.40
CA ASP A 306 11.30 -5.81 8.67
C ASP A 306 12.36 -6.52 7.83
N ASP A 307 12.22 -6.50 6.50
CA ASP A 307 13.10 -7.19 5.54
C ASP A 307 14.53 -6.62 5.47
N LYS A 308 14.76 -5.46 6.08
CA LYS A 308 16.06 -4.77 6.08
C LYS A 308 16.79 -4.85 7.41
N LYS A 309 16.06 -5.07 8.48
CA LYS A 309 16.60 -4.95 9.84
C LYS A 309 16.10 -6.06 10.73
N TYR A 310 17.04 -6.73 11.37
CA TYR A 310 16.78 -7.65 12.48
C TYR A 310 16.93 -6.90 13.79
N VAL A 311 15.89 -6.87 14.61
CA VAL A 311 15.85 -6.08 15.84
C VAL A 311 15.57 -6.97 17.04
N ILE A 312 16.37 -6.85 18.08
CA ILE A 312 16.21 -7.50 19.38
C ILE A 312 16.10 -6.41 20.43
N GLU A 313 15.01 -6.43 21.19
CA GLU A 313 14.73 -5.42 22.23
C GLU A 313 14.44 -6.07 23.58
N GLY A 314 14.90 -5.44 24.63
CA GLY A 314 14.56 -5.82 26.01
C GLY A 314 15.37 -5.05 27.05
N SER A 315 14.79 -4.86 28.24
CA SER A 315 15.45 -4.32 29.43
C SER A 315 16.26 -3.03 29.19
N GLY A 316 15.76 -2.13 28.33
CA GLY A 316 16.44 -0.86 28.00
C GLY A 316 17.58 -1.00 26.99
N VAL A 317 17.74 -2.17 26.38
CA VAL A 317 18.71 -2.45 25.31
C VAL A 317 17.97 -2.70 24.02
N LYS A 318 18.45 -2.07 22.95
CA LYS A 318 18.00 -2.33 21.58
C LYS A 318 19.22 -2.64 20.72
N VAL A 319 19.25 -3.85 20.16
CA VAL A 319 20.25 -4.27 19.19
C VAL A 319 19.58 -4.32 17.83
N GLN A 320 20.13 -3.60 16.86
CA GLN A 320 19.64 -3.58 15.49
C GLN A 320 20.81 -3.88 14.56
N VAL A 321 20.65 -4.89 13.73
CA VAL A 321 21.59 -5.24 12.66
C VAL A 321 20.90 -5.21 11.32
N ASN A 322 21.65 -5.01 10.25
CA ASN A 322 21.10 -5.19 8.91
C ASN A 322 20.78 -6.67 8.69
N ALA A 323 19.73 -6.97 7.93
CA ALA A 323 19.32 -8.33 7.63
C ALA A 323 20.46 -9.19 7.07
N ASP A 324 21.26 -8.62 6.16
CA ASP A 324 22.43 -9.28 5.53
C ASP A 324 23.61 -9.52 6.49
N SER A 325 23.52 -9.03 7.72
CA SER A 325 24.63 -9.08 8.70
C SER A 325 24.19 -9.78 10.01
N MET A 326 23.15 -10.61 9.95
CA MET A 326 22.67 -11.33 11.15
C MET A 326 23.68 -12.31 11.71
N ASP A 327 24.56 -12.84 10.89
CA ASP A 327 25.68 -13.74 11.24
C ASP A 327 26.71 -13.11 12.17
N VAL A 328 26.72 -11.78 12.28
CA VAL A 328 27.55 -11.05 13.26
C VAL A 328 27.07 -11.24 14.70
N LEU A 329 25.80 -11.64 14.91
CA LEU A 329 25.25 -11.89 16.24
C LEU A 329 25.58 -13.30 16.70
N GLU A 330 26.31 -13.42 17.82
CA GLU A 330 26.64 -14.69 18.44
C GLU A 330 25.90 -14.84 19.77
N TYR A 331 25.32 -16.02 19.99
CA TYR A 331 24.79 -16.40 21.29
C TYR A 331 25.82 -17.24 22.06
N LYS A 332 26.15 -16.82 23.28
CA LYS A 332 27.10 -17.52 24.15
C LYS A 332 26.52 -17.73 25.54
N GLN A 333 26.79 -18.89 26.10
CA GLN A 333 26.51 -19.18 27.50
C GLN A 333 27.85 -19.14 28.29
N ILE A 334 27.95 -18.18 29.22
CA ILE A 334 29.12 -17.94 30.02
C ILE A 334 28.69 -17.98 31.50
N ASP A 335 29.29 -18.87 32.30
CA ASP A 335 28.98 -19.05 33.73
C ASP A 335 27.46 -19.19 34.03
N GLY A 336 26.74 -19.94 33.18
CA GLY A 336 25.30 -20.19 33.32
C GLY A 336 24.40 -19.03 32.94
N ARG A 337 24.95 -17.93 32.38
CA ARG A 337 24.21 -16.81 31.85
C ARG A 337 24.29 -16.77 30.33
N SER A 338 23.19 -16.42 29.72
CA SER A 338 23.08 -16.25 28.27
C SER A 338 23.48 -14.84 27.86
N TYR A 339 24.29 -14.73 26.83
CA TYR A 339 24.80 -13.47 26.29
C TYR A 339 24.54 -13.39 24.79
N LEU A 340 24.15 -12.21 24.35
CA LEU A 340 24.22 -11.81 22.94
C LEU A 340 25.55 -11.09 22.74
N CYS A 341 26.42 -11.63 21.88
CA CYS A 341 27.75 -11.11 21.62
C CYS A 341 27.86 -10.56 20.20
N ILE A 342 28.56 -9.45 20.08
CA ILE A 342 28.91 -8.86 18.77
C ILE A 342 30.45 -8.80 18.77
N PRO A 343 31.14 -9.50 17.82
CA PRO A 343 32.59 -9.43 17.70
C PRO A 343 33.06 -8.00 17.44
N VAL A 344 34.10 -7.57 18.14
CA VAL A 344 34.64 -6.20 18.04
C VAL A 344 35.40 -5.98 16.73
N ASP A 345 36.00 -7.06 16.20
CA ASP A 345 36.78 -7.10 14.95
C ASP A 345 35.95 -6.84 13.67
N VAL A 346 34.60 -6.87 13.75
CA VAL A 346 33.73 -6.43 12.64
C VAL A 346 33.77 -4.91 12.42
N GLY A 347 34.61 -4.16 13.15
CA GLY A 347 34.81 -2.73 12.94
C GLY A 347 33.82 -1.85 13.67
N LEU A 348 33.40 -2.25 14.87
CA LEU A 348 32.54 -1.44 15.74
C LEU A 348 33.16 -0.08 16.04
N LYS A 349 32.34 0.96 16.03
CA LYS A 349 32.73 2.34 16.32
C LYS A 349 31.83 2.95 17.39
N LYS A 350 32.43 3.75 18.27
CA LYS A 350 31.71 4.66 19.16
C LYS A 350 32.21 6.07 18.91
N ASP A 351 31.27 7.00 18.64
CA ASP A 351 31.58 8.40 18.35
C ASP A 351 32.59 8.58 17.20
N GLY A 352 32.55 7.67 16.20
CA GLY A 352 33.48 7.64 15.06
C GLY A 352 34.81 6.95 15.31
N LEU A 353 35.12 6.55 16.55
CA LEU A 353 36.34 5.86 16.94
C LEU A 353 36.15 4.34 16.95
N SER A 354 37.06 3.62 16.31
CA SER A 354 37.04 2.15 16.29
C SER A 354 37.28 1.58 17.69
N LEU A 355 36.40 0.67 18.12
CA LEU A 355 36.60 -0.14 19.31
C LEU A 355 37.64 -1.24 19.00
N ARG A 356 38.46 -1.56 19.96
CA ARG A 356 39.50 -2.60 19.86
C ARG A 356 39.32 -3.61 20.97
#